data_7377dbe5c3c296c15bbac2be6dd62cf0
#
_entry.id   7377dbe5c3c296c15bbac2be6dd62cf0
#
_cell.length_a   1.000
_cell.length_b   1.000
_cell.length_c   1.000
_cell.angle_alpha   90.00
_cell.angle_beta   90.00
_cell.angle_gamma   90.00
#
_symmetry.space_group_name_H-M   'P 1'
#
loop_
_entity.id
_entity.type
_entity.pdbx_description
1 polymer ?
#
loop_
_entity_poly.entity_id
_entity_poly.type
_entity_poly.pdbx_seq_one_letter_code
_entity_poly.pdbx_strand_id
1 'polypeptide(L)'
;ATFSPELSDATIFVIDVAEGDKIPRKGGPGITRSDLLVINKIDLAPYVGADLSVMERDSKKMRDDKPFIFTNIRGMEGVDDVVDWIKSNVLLEGLNQYE
;
A
#
# COMPACT_ATOMS: atom_id res chain seq x y z
N ALA A 1 3.61 -9.27 -1.03
CA ALA A 1 3.99 -9.27 -2.45
C ALA A 1 4.48 -7.90 -2.90
N THR A 2 5.38 -7.89 -3.84
CA THR A 2 5.96 -6.65 -4.38
C THR A 2 5.72 -6.62 -5.89
N PHE A 3 5.35 -5.46 -6.40
CA PHE A 3 5.16 -5.22 -7.82
C PHE A 3 6.01 -4.03 -8.25
N SER A 4 6.84 -4.22 -9.29
CA SER A 4 7.71 -3.18 -9.84
C SER A 4 7.44 -3.06 -11.33
N PRO A 5 6.64 -2.06 -11.78
CA PRO A 5 6.36 -1.87 -13.19
C PRO A 5 7.61 -1.41 -13.96
N GLU A 6 7.79 -1.94 -15.16
CA GLU A 6 8.97 -1.63 -15.99
C GLU A 6 9.00 -0.17 -16.47
N LEU A 7 7.84 0.48 -16.59
CA LEU A 7 7.75 1.84 -17.11
C LEU A 7 8.22 2.90 -16.11
N SER A 8 8.47 2.51 -14.87
CA SER A 8 8.89 3.42 -13.83
C SER A 8 9.55 2.60 -12.73
N ASP A 9 10.34 3.25 -11.89
CA ASP A 9 10.99 2.61 -10.75
C ASP A 9 10.10 2.55 -9.51
N ALA A 10 8.80 2.72 -9.66
CA ALA A 10 7.87 2.67 -8.54
C ALA A 10 7.66 1.24 -8.03
N THR A 11 7.64 1.09 -6.73
CA THR A 11 7.43 -0.19 -6.06
C THR A 11 6.18 -0.12 -5.21
N ILE A 12 5.29 -1.09 -5.38
CA ILE A 12 4.09 -1.25 -4.55
C ILE A 12 4.25 -2.51 -3.71
N PHE A 13 4.16 -2.35 -2.40
CA PHE A 13 4.24 -3.48 -1.48
C PHE A 13 2.85 -3.73 -0.89
N VAL A 14 2.39 -4.97 -0.96
CA VAL A 14 1.05 -5.34 -0.48
C VAL A 14 1.17 -6.25 0.71
N ILE A 15 0.49 -5.89 1.79
CA ILE A 15 0.34 -6.75 2.96
C ILE A 15 -1.13 -7.01 3.22
N ASP A 16 -1.44 -8.12 3.89
CA ASP A 16 -2.79 -8.47 4.28
C ASP A 16 -2.99 -8.24 5.78
N VAL A 17 -4.15 -7.74 6.14
CA VAL A 17 -4.55 -7.59 7.55
C VAL A 17 -4.47 -8.93 8.28
N ALA A 18 -4.71 -10.04 7.57
CA ALA A 18 -4.65 -11.39 8.15
C ALA A 18 -3.25 -11.77 8.66
N GLU A 19 -2.21 -11.07 8.23
CA GLU A 19 -0.84 -11.29 8.72
C GLU A 19 -0.62 -10.66 10.11
N GLY A 20 -1.56 -9.86 10.57
CA GLY A 20 -1.53 -9.22 11.88
C GLY A 20 -1.23 -7.73 11.80
N ASP A 21 -1.70 -6.99 12.82
CA ASP A 21 -1.56 -5.53 12.85
C ASP A 21 -0.17 -5.04 13.23
N LYS A 22 0.73 -5.95 13.59
CA LYS A 22 2.11 -5.60 13.96
C LYS A 22 3.07 -5.57 12.77
N ILE A 23 2.62 -5.96 11.58
CA ILE A 23 3.48 -6.00 10.40
C ILE A 23 4.10 -4.63 10.09
N PRO A 24 3.34 -3.52 10.06
CA PRO A 24 3.97 -2.22 9.82
C PRO A 24 5.02 -1.87 10.86
N ARG A 25 4.76 -2.18 12.13
CA ARG A 25 5.69 -1.89 13.23
C ARG A 25 7.03 -2.61 13.07
N LYS A 26 7.00 -3.83 12.54
CA LYS A 26 8.23 -4.60 12.32
C LYS A 26 9.13 -3.99 11.27
N GLY A 27 8.55 -3.19 10.38
CA GLY A 27 9.30 -2.52 9.34
C GLY A 27 9.80 -3.47 8.27
N GLY A 28 11.03 -3.28 7.86
CA GLY A 28 11.61 -4.00 6.73
C GLY A 28 11.48 -3.17 5.45
N PRO A 29 12.23 -3.53 4.38
CA PRO A 29 12.29 -2.69 3.18
C PRO A 29 10.96 -2.48 2.47
N GLY A 30 10.09 -3.50 2.46
CA GLY A 30 8.76 -3.37 1.85
C GLY A 30 7.92 -2.31 2.55
N ILE A 31 8.01 -2.25 3.88
CA ILE A 31 7.26 -1.27 4.66
C ILE A 31 7.91 0.11 4.57
N THR A 32 9.23 0.21 4.70
CA THR A 32 9.92 1.49 4.86
C THR A 32 10.31 2.14 3.54
N ARG A 33 10.54 1.37 2.49
CA ARG A 33 11.12 1.87 1.23
C ARG A 33 10.19 1.83 0.03
N SER A 34 9.11 1.06 0.07
CA SER A 34 8.18 1.02 -1.07
C SER A 34 7.56 2.39 -1.31
N ASP A 35 7.29 2.69 -2.57
CA ASP A 35 6.67 3.96 -2.93
C ASP A 35 5.21 4.02 -2.49
N LEU A 36 4.51 2.89 -2.54
CA LEU A 36 3.15 2.74 -2.02
C LEU A 36 3.05 1.46 -1.19
N LEU A 37 2.44 1.56 -0.03
CA LEU A 37 2.06 0.41 0.78
C LEU A 37 0.56 0.20 0.68
N VAL A 38 0.13 -0.98 0.28
CA VAL A 38 -1.29 -1.35 0.24
C VAL A 38 -1.56 -2.33 1.38
N ILE A 39 -2.50 -1.97 2.24
CA ILE A 39 -2.95 -2.80 3.35
C ILE A 39 -4.30 -3.37 2.96
N ASN A 40 -4.30 -4.62 2.51
CA ASN A 40 -5.47 -5.26 1.93
C ASN A 40 -6.25 -6.10 2.92
N LYS A 41 -7.46 -6.47 2.54
CA LYS A 41 -8.37 -7.32 3.30
C LYS A 41 -8.81 -6.69 4.62
N ILE A 42 -9.04 -5.37 4.61
CA ILE A 42 -9.44 -4.65 5.82
C ILE A 42 -10.77 -5.14 6.40
N ASP A 43 -11.63 -5.75 5.58
CA ASP A 43 -12.88 -6.38 6.00
C ASP A 43 -12.64 -7.53 6.98
N LEU A 44 -11.46 -8.16 6.94
CA LEU A 44 -11.12 -9.25 7.84
C LEU A 44 -10.61 -8.79 9.20
N ALA A 45 -10.32 -7.50 9.38
CA ALA A 45 -9.71 -7.00 10.61
C ALA A 45 -10.42 -7.45 11.89
N PRO A 46 -11.77 -7.34 12.01
CA PRO A 46 -12.45 -7.79 13.23
C PRO A 46 -12.39 -9.31 13.44
N TYR A 47 -12.24 -10.06 12.37
CA TYR A 47 -12.21 -11.53 12.45
C TYR A 47 -10.85 -12.09 12.84
N VAL A 48 -9.79 -11.35 12.59
CA VAL A 48 -8.42 -11.79 12.90
C VAL A 48 -7.82 -11.02 14.07
N GLY A 49 -8.62 -10.18 14.71
CA GLY A 49 -8.17 -9.40 15.87
C GLY A 49 -7.18 -8.30 15.50
N ALA A 50 -7.18 -7.84 14.26
CA ALA A 50 -6.31 -6.76 13.83
C ALA A 50 -6.95 -5.40 14.04
N ASP A 51 -6.17 -4.44 14.52
CA ASP A 51 -6.61 -3.08 14.76
C ASP A 51 -6.07 -2.16 13.67
N LEU A 52 -6.96 -1.65 12.80
CA LEU A 52 -6.57 -0.80 11.68
C LEU A 52 -5.97 0.52 12.16
N SER A 53 -6.40 1.04 13.31
CA SER A 53 -5.83 2.28 13.83
C SER A 53 -4.37 2.09 14.27
N VAL A 54 -4.02 0.91 14.76
CA VAL A 54 -2.63 0.55 15.07
C VAL A 54 -1.81 0.48 13.80
N MET A 55 -2.35 -0.17 12.76
CA MET A 55 -1.67 -0.28 11.47
C MET A 55 -1.45 1.10 10.84
N GLU A 56 -2.44 1.99 10.93
CA GLU A 56 -2.32 3.36 10.44
C GLU A 56 -1.21 4.11 11.18
N ARG A 57 -1.22 4.07 12.50
CA ARG A 57 -0.22 4.75 13.33
C ARG A 57 1.19 4.27 13.01
N ASP A 58 1.37 2.95 12.95
CA ASP A 58 2.69 2.35 12.73
C ASP A 58 3.16 2.56 11.29
N SER A 59 2.26 2.56 10.31
CA SER A 59 2.59 2.86 8.93
C SER A 59 3.07 4.31 8.78
N LYS A 60 2.39 5.26 9.40
CA LYS A 60 2.84 6.65 9.40
C LYS A 60 4.21 6.81 10.01
N LYS A 61 4.45 6.13 11.14
CA LYS A 61 5.73 6.20 11.83
C LYS A 61 6.86 5.63 11.00
N MET A 62 6.63 4.49 10.35
CA MET A 62 7.67 3.78 9.61
C MET A 62 7.92 4.34 8.22
N ARG A 63 6.94 5.02 7.64
CA ARG A 63 7.01 5.48 6.26
C ARG A 63 7.16 6.99 6.13
N ASP A 64 7.11 7.73 7.22
CA ASP A 64 7.11 9.20 7.22
C ASP A 64 5.97 9.74 6.35
N ASP A 65 6.27 10.42 5.25
CA ASP A 65 5.27 10.98 4.33
C ASP A 65 4.95 10.07 3.15
N LYS A 66 5.52 8.88 3.07
CA LYS A 66 5.22 7.95 1.99
C LYS A 66 3.81 7.40 2.13
N PRO A 67 3.04 7.31 1.03
CA PRO A 67 1.64 6.96 1.09
C PRO A 67 1.39 5.49 1.42
N PHE A 68 0.28 5.24 2.09
CA PHE A 68 -0.26 3.91 2.28
C PHE A 68 -1.78 3.98 2.14
N ILE A 69 -2.38 2.91 1.63
CA ILE A 69 -3.81 2.86 1.33
C ILE A 69 -4.40 1.59 1.92
N PHE A 70 -5.48 1.74 2.66
CA PHE A 70 -6.27 0.60 3.14
C PHE A 70 -7.22 0.16 2.04
N THR A 71 -7.26 -1.14 1.78
CA THR A 71 -8.10 -1.69 0.72
C THR A 71 -8.85 -2.96 1.16
N ASN A 72 -9.97 -3.17 0.49
CA ASN A 72 -10.60 -4.48 0.35
C ASN A 72 -10.80 -4.67 -1.16
N ILE A 73 -9.78 -5.19 -1.82
CA ILE A 73 -9.75 -5.27 -3.29
C ILE A 73 -10.92 -6.12 -3.80
N ARG A 74 -11.22 -7.22 -3.12
CA ARG A 74 -12.33 -8.09 -3.51
C ARG A 74 -13.66 -7.36 -3.52
N GLY A 75 -13.88 -6.47 -2.56
CA GLY A 75 -15.08 -5.62 -2.48
C GLY A 75 -14.92 -4.27 -3.16
N MET A 76 -13.83 -4.03 -3.88
CA MET A 76 -13.53 -2.79 -4.59
C MET A 76 -13.33 -1.57 -3.69
N GLU A 77 -13.17 -1.76 -2.39
CA GLU A 77 -12.93 -0.65 -1.46
C GLU A 77 -11.47 -0.22 -1.53
N GLY A 78 -11.24 1.09 -1.72
CA GLY A 78 -9.88 1.64 -1.80
C GLY A 78 -9.19 1.42 -3.15
N VAL A 79 -9.80 0.67 -4.06
CA VAL A 79 -9.19 0.37 -5.37
C VAL A 79 -9.01 1.63 -6.19
N ASP A 80 -9.98 2.55 -6.16
CA ASP A 80 -9.88 3.81 -6.90
C ASP A 80 -8.67 4.63 -6.45
N ASP A 81 -8.37 4.63 -5.15
CA ASP A 81 -7.21 5.35 -4.62
C ASP A 81 -5.90 4.74 -5.12
N VAL A 82 -5.83 3.42 -5.21
CA VAL A 82 -4.65 2.72 -5.75
C VAL A 82 -4.49 3.04 -7.23
N VAL A 83 -5.59 2.98 -7.99
CA VAL A 83 -5.58 3.28 -9.42
C VAL A 83 -5.16 4.73 -9.66
N ASP A 84 -5.70 5.66 -8.88
CA ASP A 84 -5.32 7.08 -9.00
C ASP A 84 -3.84 7.29 -8.69
N TRP A 85 -3.32 6.60 -7.68
CA TRP A 85 -1.90 6.68 -7.36
C TRP A 85 -1.04 6.17 -8.53
N ILE A 86 -1.42 5.04 -9.12
CA ILE A 86 -0.70 4.46 -10.25
C ILE A 86 -0.71 5.42 -11.44
N LYS A 87 -1.87 6.00 -11.74
CA LYS A 87 -1.98 6.95 -12.84
C LYS A 87 -1.08 8.17 -12.62
N SER A 88 -1.08 8.71 -11.41
CA SER A 88 -0.33 9.93 -11.10
C SER A 88 1.17 9.71 -11.02
N ASN A 89 1.60 8.54 -10.54
CA ASN A 89 3.01 8.33 -10.20
C ASN A 89 3.75 7.40 -11.17
N VAL A 90 3.02 6.64 -11.96
CA VAL A 90 3.61 5.66 -12.87
C VAL A 90 3.22 5.94 -14.32
N LEU A 91 1.91 5.86 -14.61
CA LEU A 91 1.45 5.92 -16.00
C LEU A 91 1.57 7.30 -16.62
N LEU A 92 1.30 8.37 -15.85
CA LEU A 92 1.42 9.73 -16.37
C LEU A 92 2.86 10.09 -16.70
N GLU A 93 3.82 9.67 -15.86
CA GLU A 93 5.23 9.86 -16.18
C GLU A 93 5.62 9.12 -17.45
N GLY A 94 5.18 7.87 -17.58
CA GLY A 94 5.44 7.08 -18.76
C GLY A 94 4.87 7.71 -20.03
N LEU A 95 3.64 8.23 -19.96
CA LEU A 95 2.99 8.90 -21.08
C LEU A 95 3.71 10.19 -21.47
N ASN A 96 4.17 10.97 -20.49
CA ASN A 96 4.88 12.22 -20.76
C ASN A 96 6.19 12.00 -21.49
N GLN A 97 6.82 10.86 -21.35
CA GLN A 97 8.05 10.52 -22.06
C GLN A 97 7.85 10.33 -23.56
N TYR A 98 6.64 10.10 -24.00
CA TYR A 98 6.31 9.85 -25.41
C TYR A 98 5.69 11.05 -26.12
N GLU A 99 5.53 12.14 -25.42
CA GLU A 99 5.07 13.40 -25.99
C GLU A 99 6.24 14.27 -26.44
#